data_0900524aa31dbe28c2bc5991d4301a02
#
_entry.id   0900524aa31dbe28c2bc5991d4301a02
#
_cell.length_a   1.000
_cell.length_b   1.000
_cell.length_c   1.000
_cell.angle_alpha   90.00
_cell.angle_beta   90.00
_cell.angle_gamma   90.00
#
_symmetry.space_group_name_H-M   'P 1'
#
loop_
_entity.id
_entity.type
_entity.pdbx_description
1 polymer ?
#
loop_
_entity_poly.entity_id
_entity_poly.type
_entity_poly.pdbx_seq_one_letter_code
_entity_poly.pdbx_strand_id
1 'polypeptide(L)'
;MKKKIKIICTLGPSSFKKKILQKLKSQKVDIFRINLSHTNQNEIKNKILYLKKQKIKNICLDTEGAQIRTSLVTKSYYLRKNLFVKLSTEKKISDRNNI
;
A
#
# COMPACT_ATOMS: atom_id res chain seq x y z
N MET A 1 -2.00 15.62 31.47
CA MET A 1 -1.03 15.27 30.39
C MET A 1 -1.60 15.66 29.04
N LYS A 2 -0.89 16.44 28.28
CA LYS A 2 -1.25 16.66 26.87
C LYS A 2 -1.00 15.37 26.07
N LYS A 3 -2.04 14.81 25.46
CA LYS A 3 -1.92 13.62 24.60
C LYS A 3 -1.06 13.96 23.39
N LYS A 4 0.09 13.33 23.26
CA LYS A 4 0.98 13.57 22.12
C LYS A 4 0.37 12.96 20.86
N ILE A 5 0.12 13.78 19.85
CA ILE A 5 -0.31 13.30 18.53
C ILE A 5 0.88 12.59 17.87
N LYS A 6 0.65 11.38 17.36
CA LYS A 6 1.63 10.65 16.55
C LYS A 6 1.26 10.74 15.08
N ILE A 7 2.26 10.92 14.23
CA ILE A 7 2.10 11.02 12.78
C ILE A 7 2.57 9.71 12.15
N ILE A 8 1.68 9.05 11.43
CA ILE A 8 1.99 7.86 10.63
C ILE A 8 2.04 8.29 9.17
N CYS A 9 3.15 8.01 8.50
CA CYS A 9 3.31 8.29 7.08
C CYS A 9 3.40 6.99 6.29
N THR A 10 2.47 6.79 5.36
CA THR A 10 2.52 5.66 4.44
C THR A 10 3.49 5.96 3.30
N LEU A 11 4.45 5.06 3.09
CA LEU A 11 5.45 5.18 2.04
C LEU A 11 4.96 4.52 0.75
N GLY A 12 5.01 5.27 -0.34
CA GLY A 12 4.77 4.79 -1.69
C GLY A 12 6.03 4.86 -2.55
N PRO A 13 5.97 4.48 -3.84
CA PRO A 13 7.14 4.47 -4.72
C PRO A 13 7.90 5.80 -4.78
N SER A 14 7.19 6.91 -4.77
CA SER A 14 7.80 8.25 -4.79
C SER A 14 8.51 8.63 -3.49
N SER A 15 8.11 8.04 -2.36
CA SER A 15 8.67 8.37 -1.04
C SER A 15 9.92 7.57 -0.68
N PHE A 16 10.22 6.47 -1.37
CA PHE A 16 11.42 5.65 -1.15
C PHE A 16 12.71 6.28 -1.72
N LYS A 17 12.83 7.60 -1.60
CA LYS A 17 14.03 8.34 -2.00
C LYS A 17 14.70 8.91 -0.74
N LYS A 18 16.02 8.78 -0.66
CA LYS A 18 16.80 9.25 0.51
C LYS A 18 16.41 10.66 0.94
N LYS A 19 16.36 11.62 -0.01
CA LYS A 19 16.01 13.01 0.24
C LYS A 19 14.62 13.17 0.86
N ILE A 20 13.63 12.43 0.36
CA ILE A 20 12.25 12.48 0.86
C ILE A 20 12.18 11.89 2.27
N LEU A 21 12.80 10.72 2.49
CA LEU A 21 12.83 10.08 3.81
C LEU A 21 13.50 10.95 4.87
N GLN A 22 14.59 11.61 4.54
CA GLN A 22 15.25 12.54 5.46
C GLN A 22 14.37 13.76 5.77
N LYS A 23 13.65 14.29 4.79
CA LYS A 23 12.68 15.36 4.99
C LYS A 23 11.53 14.93 5.90
N LEU A 24 10.95 13.75 5.68
CA LEU A 24 9.89 13.20 6.55
C LEU A 24 10.37 13.03 7.99
N LYS A 25 11.61 12.57 8.19
CA LYS A 25 12.22 12.48 9.53
C LYS A 25 12.36 13.86 10.18
N SER A 26 12.83 14.86 9.45
CA SER A 26 12.97 16.24 9.97
C SER A 26 11.62 16.86 10.34
N GLN A 27 10.54 16.45 9.69
CA GLN A 27 9.16 16.83 10.02
C GLN A 27 8.56 16.01 11.18
N LYS A 28 9.38 15.22 11.89
CA LYS A 28 8.99 14.45 13.08
C LYS A 28 7.88 13.43 12.83
N VAL A 29 7.90 12.78 11.66
CA VAL A 29 7.08 11.59 11.43
C VAL A 29 7.48 10.51 12.43
N ASP A 30 6.51 9.97 13.15
CA ASP A 30 6.73 9.00 14.22
C ASP A 30 6.84 7.56 13.68
N ILE A 31 5.99 7.19 12.73
CA ILE A 31 5.89 5.83 12.19
C ILE A 31 5.87 5.87 10.68
N PHE A 32 6.70 5.03 10.06
CA PHE A 32 6.75 4.85 8.60
C PHE A 32 6.04 3.54 8.25
N ARG A 33 4.90 3.64 7.56
CA ARG A 33 4.06 2.50 7.23
C ARG A 33 4.32 2.02 5.81
N ILE A 34 4.49 0.72 5.66
CA ILE A 34 4.52 0.02 4.36
C ILE A 34 3.19 -0.73 4.23
N ASN A 35 2.43 -0.43 3.18
CA ASN A 35 1.21 -1.16 2.87
C ASN A 35 1.55 -2.41 2.05
N LEU A 36 1.37 -3.59 2.64
CA LEU A 36 1.73 -4.86 2.01
C LEU A 36 0.79 -5.26 0.88
N SER A 37 -0.42 -4.68 0.80
CA SER A 37 -1.33 -4.91 -0.34
C SER A 37 -0.82 -4.31 -1.66
N HIS A 38 0.11 -3.35 -1.59
CA HIS A 38 0.75 -2.71 -2.75
C HIS A 38 2.25 -2.98 -2.83
N THR A 39 2.74 -3.99 -2.12
CA THR A 39 4.17 -4.32 -2.07
C THR A 39 4.37 -5.79 -2.41
N ASN A 40 5.22 -6.06 -3.38
CA ASN A 40 5.60 -7.41 -3.72
C ASN A 40 6.38 -8.05 -2.55
N GLN A 41 6.07 -9.30 -2.21
CA GLN A 41 6.73 -10.02 -1.11
C GLN A 41 8.26 -10.03 -1.23
N ASN A 42 8.78 -10.17 -2.44
CA ASN A 42 10.23 -10.19 -2.69
C ASN A 42 10.91 -8.84 -2.41
N GLU A 43 10.14 -7.75 -2.38
CA GLU A 43 10.66 -6.40 -2.15
C GLU A 43 10.60 -5.99 -0.68
N ILE A 44 9.77 -6.64 0.15
CA ILE A 44 9.53 -6.23 1.54
C ILE A 44 10.84 -6.18 2.33
N LYS A 45 11.63 -7.24 2.26
CA LYS A 45 12.92 -7.33 2.94
C LYS A 45 13.86 -6.19 2.52
N ASN A 46 13.96 -5.93 1.23
CA ASN A 46 14.83 -4.88 0.69
C ASN A 46 14.37 -3.49 1.12
N LYS A 47 13.05 -3.24 1.11
CA LYS A 47 12.47 -1.99 1.58
C LYS A 47 12.76 -1.75 3.07
N ILE A 48 12.60 -2.77 3.91
CA ILE A 48 12.92 -2.69 5.34
C ILE A 48 14.40 -2.39 5.56
N LEU A 49 15.29 -3.11 4.88
CA LEU A 49 16.74 -2.90 4.98
C LEU A 49 17.14 -1.50 4.52
N TYR A 50 16.54 -1.02 3.44
CA TYR A 50 16.76 0.34 2.96
C TYR A 50 16.34 1.40 3.99
N LEU A 51 15.17 1.26 4.60
CA LEU A 51 14.70 2.18 5.64
C LEU A 51 15.61 2.16 6.88
N LYS A 52 16.05 0.97 7.31
CA LYS A 52 17.02 0.84 8.41
C LYS A 52 18.36 1.53 8.09
N LYS A 53 18.84 1.38 6.85
CA LYS A 53 20.04 2.10 6.37
C LYS A 53 19.86 3.62 6.41
N GLN A 54 18.64 4.12 6.22
CA GLN A 54 18.32 5.55 6.39
C GLN A 54 18.08 5.94 7.88
N LYS A 55 18.41 5.06 8.82
CA LYS A 55 18.22 5.25 10.27
C LYS A 55 16.76 5.48 10.68
N ILE A 56 15.83 4.85 9.96
CA ILE A 56 14.41 4.82 10.31
C ILE A 56 14.18 3.56 11.15
N LYS A 57 13.72 3.76 12.40
CA LYS A 57 13.53 2.69 13.38
C LYS A 57 12.09 2.22 13.49
N ASN A 58 11.13 3.13 13.44
CA ASN A 58 9.71 2.85 13.64
C ASN A 58 9.05 2.52 12.29
N ILE A 59 9.11 1.27 11.91
CA ILE A 59 8.54 0.75 10.66
C ILE A 59 7.29 -0.07 11.02
N CYS A 60 6.16 0.28 10.38
CA CYS A 60 4.91 -0.46 10.48
C CYS A 60 4.68 -1.22 9.17
N LEU A 61 4.43 -2.51 9.27
CA LEU A 61 3.98 -3.33 8.15
C LEU A 61 2.47 -3.54 8.30
N ASP A 62 1.70 -3.01 7.37
CA ASP A 62 0.25 -3.18 7.37
C ASP A 62 -0.14 -4.34 6.48
N THR A 63 -0.60 -5.41 7.10
CA THR A 63 -1.03 -6.62 6.42
C THR A 63 -2.41 -6.43 5.79
N GLU A 64 -2.63 -7.06 4.63
CA GLU A 64 -3.88 -6.94 3.91
C GLU A 64 -5.07 -7.56 4.65
N GLY A 65 -4.84 -8.60 5.45
CA GLY A 65 -5.89 -9.38 6.08
C GLY A 65 -6.76 -10.13 5.06
N ALA A 66 -7.93 -10.58 5.49
CA ALA A 66 -8.89 -11.32 4.66
C ALA A 66 -9.81 -10.36 3.88
N GLN A 67 -9.26 -9.61 2.95
CA GLN A 67 -10.02 -8.68 2.12
C GLN A 67 -10.49 -9.33 0.82
N ILE A 68 -11.73 -9.02 0.44
CA ILE A 68 -12.26 -9.37 -0.89
C ILE A 68 -11.80 -8.29 -1.87
N ARG A 69 -11.11 -8.72 -2.93
CA ARG A 69 -10.59 -7.81 -3.97
C ARG A 69 -10.87 -8.37 -5.35
N THR A 70 -11.04 -7.46 -6.31
CA THR A 70 -11.04 -7.83 -7.73
C THR A 70 -9.67 -8.37 -8.13
N SER A 71 -9.67 -9.37 -9.01
CA SER A 71 -8.47 -9.94 -9.60
C SER A 71 -7.94 -9.06 -10.73
N LEU A 72 -7.07 -9.60 -11.58
CA LEU A 72 -6.55 -8.91 -12.75
C LEU A 72 -7.66 -8.56 -13.73
N VAL A 73 -7.61 -7.36 -14.28
CA VAL A 73 -8.51 -6.89 -15.33
C VAL A 73 -7.73 -6.70 -16.64
N THR A 74 -8.35 -6.98 -17.77
CA THR A 74 -7.70 -6.83 -19.08
C THR A 74 -7.43 -5.37 -19.44
N LYS A 75 -8.35 -4.49 -19.06
CA LYS A 75 -8.27 -3.04 -19.24
C LYS A 75 -9.26 -2.32 -18.32
N SER A 76 -9.10 -1.03 -18.16
CA SER A 76 -10.07 -0.21 -17.41
C SER A 76 -11.41 -0.13 -18.14
N TYR A 77 -12.50 -0.30 -17.39
CA TYR A 77 -13.87 -0.18 -17.88
C TYR A 77 -14.66 0.82 -17.04
N TYR A 78 -15.57 1.55 -17.69
CA TYR A 78 -16.59 2.33 -17.01
C TYR A 78 -17.81 1.44 -16.74
N LEU A 79 -18.17 1.28 -15.48
CA LEU A 79 -19.42 0.62 -15.09
C LEU A 79 -20.55 1.66 -15.12
N ARG A 80 -21.50 1.45 -16.01
CA ARG A 80 -22.69 2.32 -16.12
C ARG A 80 -23.70 1.96 -15.02
N LYS A 81 -24.46 2.95 -14.57
CA LYS A 81 -25.60 2.72 -13.68
C LYS A 81 -26.55 1.68 -14.30
N ASN A 82 -27.07 0.79 -13.48
CA ASN A 82 -27.98 -0.30 -13.88
C ASN A 82 -27.35 -1.37 -14.80
N LEU A 83 -26.03 -1.49 -14.84
CA LEU A 83 -25.36 -2.58 -15.52
C LEU A 83 -25.36 -3.81 -14.61
N PHE A 84 -25.80 -4.96 -15.14
CA PHE A 84 -25.63 -6.23 -14.47
C PHE A 84 -24.20 -6.74 -14.68
N VAL A 85 -23.53 -7.09 -13.58
CA VAL A 85 -22.19 -7.69 -13.60
C VAL A 85 -22.23 -9.01 -12.87
N LYS A 86 -21.48 -10.00 -13.35
CA LYS A 86 -21.32 -11.29 -12.69
C LYS A 86 -20.11 -11.26 -11.79
N LEU A 87 -20.31 -11.52 -10.50
CA LEU A 87 -19.22 -11.75 -9.54
C LEU A 87 -18.86 -13.22 -9.57
N SER A 88 -17.58 -13.55 -9.67
CA SER A 88 -17.09 -14.93 -9.68
C SER A 88 -15.97 -15.07 -8.66
N THR A 89 -15.99 -16.19 -7.92
CA THR A 89 -14.91 -16.58 -7.00
C THR A 89 -13.79 -17.35 -7.69
N GLU A 90 -13.97 -17.70 -8.98
CA GLU A 90 -12.96 -18.39 -9.75
C GLU A 90 -11.82 -17.44 -10.11
N LYS A 91 -10.58 -17.97 -10.19
CA LYS A 91 -9.43 -17.22 -10.69
C LYS A 91 -9.57 -16.96 -12.18
N LYS A 92 -10.26 -15.91 -12.53
CA LYS A 92 -10.41 -15.42 -13.92
C LYS A 92 -9.86 -14.00 -14.02
N ILE A 93 -9.39 -13.66 -15.22
CA ILE A 93 -9.11 -12.26 -15.53
C ILE A 93 -10.46 -11.57 -15.67
N SER A 94 -10.66 -10.51 -14.88
CA SER A 94 -11.90 -9.74 -14.94
C SER A 94 -12.03 -9.02 -16.28
N ASP A 95 -13.21 -9.09 -16.86
CA ASP A 95 -13.60 -8.37 -18.07
C ASP A 95 -14.82 -7.48 -17.77
N ARG A 96 -15.40 -6.88 -18.83
CA ARG A 96 -16.54 -5.96 -18.68
C ARG A 96 -17.77 -6.59 -17.98
N ASN A 97 -17.97 -7.89 -18.10
CA ASN A 97 -19.16 -8.59 -17.62
C ASN A 97 -18.89 -9.45 -16.38
N ASN A 98 -17.62 -9.71 -16.05
CA ASN A 98 -17.20 -10.57 -14.93
C ASN A 98 -16.16 -9.86 -14.05
N ILE A 99 -16.47 -9.80 -12.78
CA ILE A 99 -15.59 -9.22 -11.76
C ILE A 99 -15.16 -10.29 -10.78
#